data_10a3af1ac56986849c3d77c5de118f09
#
_entry.id   10a3af1ac56986849c3d77c5de118f09
#
_cell.length_a   1.000
_cell.length_b   1.000
_cell.length_c   1.000
_cell.angle_alpha   90.00
_cell.angle_beta   90.00
_cell.angle_gamma   90.00
#
_symmetry.space_group_name_H-M   'P 1'
#
loop_
_entity.id
_entity.type
_entity.pdbx_description
1 polymer ?
#
loop_
_entity_poly.entity_id
_entity_poly.type
_entity_poly.pdbx_seq_one_letter_code
_entity_poly.pdbx_strand_id
1 'polypeptide(L)'
;MPVVTLYLDRLQKLVGGKANKSKILEVLPFLGLDIEEEQKDFVRVEYSPNRPDYATDVGIASGLQGLLGVKKGQVKISIKKEKKKFLIKSDASVKKIRPHISAIIARNGKLDDESIRQLIALQEDLHFGIGRRRKKASIGIHNLDSISSPLRYTTVPKDHEFVPLASTQSVTVKEILEKTSTGQEYSHILGDSSKVPIILDAKNHTVSFPPIINSALTTISTGTKNILVEVTGMDKNAVDDSLSVVATTLQNLGFTISDVTVDAKNSSDTFKARTIPLNPVLVNQILGLDLSIPKICDSLKKCRLDAVPKGKKIICTIPRFRFDILGEMDLVEEIALGHGIENLSPSLPPSVSVGEKNTVTKKLDQITSVMIGLGFTEALNSSLTSKQILYDYTKRDPSEIIEVSESKSLEHTVLRDSILPGLLENLSKNIHESYPQKLFETGVVFTKGHPINETVTISCVSAHKDTNFTEIKSILQSLLKTDSGITCKTNASTHPLFTSGRTAEVLVSGKSVGVVGEIDQQVIDNFKIRVPVSGFEIILTGLIFD
;
A
#
# COMPACT_ATOMS: atom_id res chain seq x y z
N MET A 1 -8.23 2.05 -2.27
CA MET A 1 -7.31 2.36 -3.39
C MET A 1 -7.65 3.74 -3.96
N PRO A 2 -6.87 4.34 -4.88
CA PRO A 2 -7.23 5.64 -5.45
C PRO A 2 -8.45 5.53 -6.37
N VAL A 3 -9.25 6.59 -6.40
CA VAL A 3 -10.52 6.65 -7.13
C VAL A 3 -10.52 7.82 -8.10
N VAL A 4 -11.01 7.59 -9.32
CA VAL A 4 -11.18 8.63 -10.33
C VAL A 4 -12.65 8.77 -10.73
N THR A 5 -13.10 10.01 -10.90
CA THR A 5 -14.44 10.32 -11.42
C THR A 5 -14.39 10.45 -12.92
N LEU A 6 -15.22 9.70 -13.63
CA LEU A 6 -15.30 9.68 -15.08
C LEU A 6 -16.66 10.23 -15.53
N TYR A 7 -16.66 11.41 -16.14
CA TYR A 7 -17.87 11.97 -16.76
C TYR A 7 -18.17 11.24 -18.06
N LEU A 8 -19.32 10.58 -18.14
CA LEU A 8 -19.66 9.64 -19.22
C LEU A 8 -19.65 10.27 -20.62
N ASP A 9 -20.15 11.51 -20.76
CA ASP A 9 -20.13 12.21 -22.05
C ASP A 9 -18.70 12.54 -22.53
N ARG A 10 -17.83 12.91 -21.57
CA ARG A 10 -16.42 13.18 -21.84
C ARG A 10 -15.68 11.88 -22.17
N LEU A 11 -15.89 10.84 -21.38
CA LEU A 11 -15.28 9.53 -21.60
C LEU A 11 -15.68 8.95 -22.97
N GLN A 12 -16.95 9.03 -23.34
CA GLN A 12 -17.44 8.59 -24.64
C GLN A 12 -16.76 9.33 -25.81
N LYS A 13 -16.58 10.64 -25.70
CA LYS A 13 -15.85 11.44 -26.70
C LYS A 13 -14.37 11.02 -26.80
N LEU A 14 -13.73 10.75 -25.67
CA LEU A 14 -12.33 10.32 -25.61
C LEU A 14 -12.14 8.92 -26.20
N VAL A 15 -13.04 7.98 -25.90
CA VAL A 15 -13.02 6.63 -26.47
C VAL A 15 -13.25 6.69 -27.98
N GLY A 16 -14.22 7.48 -28.44
CA GLY A 16 -14.55 7.62 -29.85
C GLY A 16 -15.18 6.38 -30.47
N GLY A 17 -15.16 6.32 -31.79
CA GLY A 17 -15.74 5.20 -32.55
C GLY A 17 -17.27 5.14 -32.42
N LYS A 18 -17.83 3.91 -32.38
CA LYS A 18 -19.27 3.64 -32.23
C LYS A 18 -19.65 3.26 -30.78
N ALA A 19 -18.72 3.45 -29.82
CA ALA A 19 -18.98 3.11 -28.42
C ALA A 19 -20.04 4.06 -27.83
N ASN A 20 -21.09 3.48 -27.23
CA ASN A 20 -22.07 4.21 -26.46
C ASN A 20 -21.78 4.06 -24.95
N LYS A 21 -22.45 4.87 -24.11
CA LYS A 21 -22.25 4.87 -22.65
C LYS A 21 -22.48 3.49 -22.03
N SER A 22 -23.54 2.78 -22.44
CA SER A 22 -23.85 1.45 -21.92
C SER A 22 -22.74 0.45 -22.20
N LYS A 23 -22.18 0.42 -23.42
CA LYS A 23 -21.09 -0.48 -23.77
C LYS A 23 -19.78 -0.11 -23.05
N ILE A 24 -19.56 1.18 -22.79
CA ILE A 24 -18.40 1.64 -22.00
C ILE A 24 -18.51 1.12 -20.58
N LEU A 25 -19.67 1.28 -19.92
CA LEU A 25 -19.90 0.81 -18.55
C LEU A 25 -19.77 -0.72 -18.45
N GLU A 26 -20.28 -1.46 -19.43
CA GLU A 26 -20.15 -2.93 -19.49
C GLU A 26 -18.69 -3.39 -19.57
N VAL A 27 -17.84 -2.66 -20.33
CA VAL A 27 -16.44 -3.05 -20.56
C VAL A 27 -15.48 -2.49 -19.52
N LEU A 28 -15.87 -1.45 -18.79
CA LEU A 28 -15.03 -0.75 -17.83
C LEU A 28 -14.39 -1.67 -16.76
N PRO A 29 -15.13 -2.63 -16.15
CA PRO A 29 -14.54 -3.58 -15.19
C PRO A 29 -13.47 -4.50 -15.78
N PHE A 30 -13.52 -4.78 -17.08
CA PHE A 30 -12.51 -5.63 -17.74
C PHE A 30 -11.15 -4.94 -17.94
N LEU A 31 -11.03 -3.67 -17.55
CA LEU A 31 -9.73 -3.01 -17.38
C LEU A 31 -9.10 -3.25 -15.99
N GLY A 32 -9.74 -4.03 -15.13
CA GLY A 32 -9.35 -4.20 -13.74
C GLY A 32 -9.72 -2.99 -12.86
N LEU A 33 -10.88 -2.38 -13.15
CA LEU A 33 -11.42 -1.23 -12.44
C LEU A 33 -12.68 -1.63 -11.69
N ASP A 34 -12.75 -1.29 -10.40
CA ASP A 34 -13.93 -1.50 -9.59
C ASP A 34 -14.86 -0.28 -9.63
N ILE A 35 -16.13 -0.49 -9.94
CA ILE A 35 -17.12 0.58 -9.96
C ILE A 35 -17.64 0.78 -8.53
N GLU A 36 -17.27 1.90 -7.89
CA GLU A 36 -17.74 2.24 -6.55
C GLU A 36 -19.09 2.96 -6.55
N GLU A 37 -19.31 3.80 -7.56
CA GLU A 37 -20.52 4.59 -7.68
C GLU A 37 -20.88 4.79 -9.15
N GLU A 38 -22.14 4.56 -9.49
CA GLU A 38 -22.69 4.83 -10.83
C GLU A 38 -23.85 5.82 -10.73
N GLN A 39 -23.72 6.93 -11.46
CA GLN A 39 -24.75 7.96 -11.60
C GLN A 39 -25.06 8.19 -13.08
N LYS A 40 -26.14 8.93 -13.36
CA LYS A 40 -26.58 9.20 -14.75
C LYS A 40 -25.50 9.83 -15.62
N ASP A 41 -24.69 10.72 -15.05
CA ASP A 41 -23.75 11.57 -15.80
C ASP A 41 -22.28 11.21 -15.55
N PHE A 42 -21.99 10.44 -14.49
CA PHE A 42 -20.63 10.03 -14.16
C PHE A 42 -20.59 8.63 -13.50
N VAL A 43 -19.41 8.04 -13.50
CA VAL A 43 -19.08 6.84 -12.74
C VAL A 43 -17.79 7.10 -11.96
N ARG A 44 -17.73 6.60 -10.72
CA ARG A 44 -16.50 6.59 -9.92
C ARG A 44 -15.92 5.20 -9.95
N VAL A 45 -14.66 5.12 -10.31
CA VAL A 45 -13.95 3.85 -10.41
C VAL A 45 -12.70 3.87 -9.55
N GLU A 46 -12.47 2.76 -8.88
CA GLU A 46 -11.24 2.48 -8.18
C GLU A 46 -10.26 1.80 -9.13
N TYR A 47 -8.98 2.17 -9.07
CA TYR A 47 -7.94 1.58 -9.91
C TYR A 47 -6.72 1.16 -9.09
N SER A 48 -5.99 0.16 -9.60
CA SER A 48 -4.78 -0.32 -8.91
C SER A 48 -3.60 0.64 -9.12
N PRO A 49 -2.85 1.00 -8.05
CA PRO A 49 -1.68 1.88 -8.14
C PRO A 49 -0.56 1.40 -9.07
N ASN A 50 -0.55 0.13 -9.48
CA ASN A 50 0.39 -0.37 -10.48
C ASN A 50 0.04 0.09 -11.90
N ARG A 51 -1.19 0.62 -12.12
CA ARG A 51 -1.69 1.20 -13.36
C ARG A 51 -1.98 2.70 -13.18
N PRO A 52 -0.97 3.53 -12.87
CA PRO A 52 -1.19 4.97 -12.63
C PRO A 52 -1.66 5.73 -13.87
N ASP A 53 -1.51 5.17 -15.08
CA ASP A 53 -2.12 5.69 -16.29
C ASP A 53 -3.66 5.75 -16.20
N TYR A 54 -4.28 4.94 -15.34
CA TYR A 54 -5.73 4.94 -15.08
C TYR A 54 -6.18 6.00 -14.05
N ALA A 55 -5.28 6.78 -13.50
CA ALA A 55 -5.63 7.94 -12.69
C ALA A 55 -6.37 9.04 -13.47
N THR A 56 -6.47 8.92 -14.80
CA THR A 56 -7.07 9.91 -15.68
C THR A 56 -8.06 9.28 -16.66
N ASP A 57 -9.06 10.07 -17.05
CA ASP A 57 -10.05 9.68 -18.05
C ASP A 57 -9.42 9.37 -19.43
N VAL A 58 -8.37 10.09 -19.81
CA VAL A 58 -7.65 9.83 -21.09
C VAL A 58 -6.85 8.52 -21.04
N GLY A 59 -6.33 8.13 -19.89
CA GLY A 59 -5.67 6.84 -19.70
C GLY A 59 -6.65 5.68 -19.77
N ILE A 60 -7.77 5.78 -19.05
CA ILE A 60 -8.86 4.79 -19.09
C ILE A 60 -9.46 4.71 -20.50
N ALA A 61 -9.72 5.85 -21.14
CA ALA A 61 -10.19 5.87 -22.53
C ALA A 61 -9.24 5.14 -23.48
N SER A 62 -7.92 5.26 -23.28
CA SER A 62 -6.92 4.54 -24.08
C SER A 62 -7.04 3.02 -23.89
N GLY A 63 -7.26 2.53 -22.67
CA GLY A 63 -7.54 1.11 -22.41
C GLY A 63 -8.83 0.63 -23.07
N LEU A 64 -9.93 1.37 -22.87
CA LEU A 64 -11.23 1.09 -23.47
C LEU A 64 -11.16 1.06 -25.00
N GLN A 65 -10.43 1.97 -25.63
CA GLN A 65 -10.20 1.96 -27.08
C GLN A 65 -9.63 0.63 -27.57
N GLY A 66 -8.75 0.04 -26.77
CA GLY A 66 -8.16 -1.25 -27.09
C GLY A 66 -9.15 -2.39 -27.00
N LEU A 67 -9.81 -2.57 -25.85
CA LEU A 67 -10.77 -3.63 -25.62
C LEU A 67 -11.98 -3.55 -26.55
N LEU A 68 -12.48 -2.35 -26.81
CA LEU A 68 -13.57 -2.10 -27.77
C LEU A 68 -13.14 -2.18 -29.25
N GLY A 69 -11.86 -2.42 -29.52
CA GLY A 69 -11.33 -2.54 -30.87
C GLY A 69 -11.28 -1.25 -31.68
N VAL A 70 -11.49 -0.07 -31.05
CA VAL A 70 -11.41 1.23 -31.70
C VAL A 70 -9.98 1.54 -32.13
N LYS A 71 -9.01 1.21 -31.25
CA LYS A 71 -7.58 1.41 -31.53
C LYS A 71 -6.78 0.33 -30.82
N LYS A 72 -6.09 -0.52 -31.57
CA LYS A 72 -5.27 -1.61 -31.06
C LYS A 72 -3.77 -1.32 -31.18
N GLY A 73 -2.97 -2.09 -30.45
CA GLY A 73 -1.50 -2.03 -30.46
C GLY A 73 -0.93 -0.97 -29.55
N GLN A 74 0.39 -0.95 -29.44
CA GLN A 74 1.13 -0.17 -28.48
C GLN A 74 0.83 1.34 -28.53
N VAL A 75 0.70 1.95 -27.36
CA VAL A 75 0.73 3.42 -27.23
C VAL A 75 2.16 3.89 -27.41
N LYS A 76 2.45 4.52 -28.55
CA LYS A 76 3.78 5.05 -28.85
C LYS A 76 3.85 6.52 -28.48
N ILE A 77 4.81 6.88 -27.63
CA ILE A 77 5.10 8.30 -27.36
C ILE A 77 5.90 8.84 -28.53
N SER A 78 5.31 9.83 -29.23
CA SER A 78 5.95 10.50 -30.35
C SER A 78 6.66 11.76 -29.86
N ILE A 79 7.99 11.72 -29.82
CA ILE A 79 8.81 12.83 -29.34
C ILE A 79 9.34 13.62 -30.52
N LYS A 80 8.99 14.90 -30.58
CA LYS A 80 9.52 15.83 -31.58
C LYS A 80 10.82 16.46 -31.12
N LYS A 81 11.76 16.63 -32.03
CA LYS A 81 12.98 17.40 -31.77
C LYS A 81 12.64 18.89 -31.87
N GLU A 82 13.00 19.62 -30.83
CA GLU A 82 12.86 21.09 -30.83
C GLU A 82 13.87 21.73 -31.78
N LYS A 83 13.43 22.78 -32.52
CA LYS A 83 14.33 23.59 -33.38
C LYS A 83 15.43 24.26 -32.53
N LYS A 84 15.08 24.81 -31.38
CA LYS A 84 15.99 25.33 -30.36
C LYS A 84 15.98 24.41 -29.18
N LYS A 85 17.10 23.72 -28.89
CA LYS A 85 17.19 22.77 -27.77
C LYS A 85 16.88 23.46 -26.44
N PHE A 86 15.98 22.87 -25.70
CA PHE A 86 15.75 23.23 -24.29
C PHE A 86 16.73 22.45 -23.41
N LEU A 87 17.52 23.16 -22.63
CA LEU A 87 18.65 22.59 -21.90
C LEU A 87 18.42 22.65 -20.38
N ILE A 88 18.73 21.56 -19.71
CA ILE A 88 18.88 21.50 -18.24
C ILE A 88 20.32 21.07 -17.94
N LYS A 89 21.01 21.84 -17.10
CA LYS A 89 22.38 21.53 -16.65
C LYS A 89 22.33 21.20 -15.17
N SER A 90 22.79 19.99 -14.80
CA SER A 90 22.89 19.56 -13.41
C SER A 90 24.24 19.94 -12.83
N ASP A 91 24.25 20.56 -11.67
CA ASP A 91 25.47 20.86 -10.92
C ASP A 91 25.95 19.63 -10.13
N ALA A 92 27.25 19.53 -9.87
CA ALA A 92 27.83 18.45 -9.06
C ALA A 92 27.29 18.44 -7.63
N SER A 93 26.85 19.58 -7.11
CA SER A 93 26.33 19.73 -5.74
C SER A 93 25.06 18.92 -5.47
N VAL A 94 24.21 18.67 -6.49
CA VAL A 94 22.97 17.90 -6.31
C VAL A 94 23.20 16.39 -6.22
N LYS A 95 24.38 15.89 -6.67
CA LYS A 95 24.66 14.44 -6.79
C LYS A 95 24.52 13.66 -5.48
N LYS A 96 24.82 14.30 -4.35
CA LYS A 96 24.73 13.67 -3.02
C LYS A 96 23.35 13.79 -2.39
N ILE A 97 22.53 14.74 -2.85
CA ILE A 97 21.23 15.06 -2.22
C ILE A 97 20.10 14.48 -3.04
N ARG A 98 20.08 14.73 -4.38
CA ARG A 98 19.03 14.28 -5.28
C ARG A 98 19.57 14.19 -6.71
N PRO A 99 20.26 13.06 -7.07
CA PRO A 99 21.17 13.01 -8.23
C PRO A 99 20.49 13.00 -9.60
N HIS A 100 19.22 12.58 -9.67
CA HIS A 100 18.57 12.33 -10.96
C HIS A 100 17.55 13.40 -11.29
N ILE A 101 17.56 13.82 -12.54
CA ILE A 101 16.53 14.67 -13.15
C ILE A 101 16.25 14.18 -14.57
N SER A 102 14.98 14.16 -14.97
CA SER A 102 14.50 13.94 -16.33
C SER A 102 13.40 14.92 -16.62
N ALA A 103 13.24 15.35 -17.88
CA ALA A 103 12.23 16.33 -18.23
C ALA A 103 11.73 16.16 -19.66
N ILE A 104 10.52 16.66 -19.92
CA ILE A 104 9.93 16.82 -21.26
C ILE A 104 9.25 18.19 -21.38
N ILE A 105 9.02 18.58 -22.63
CA ILE A 105 8.12 19.68 -22.96
C ILE A 105 6.88 19.12 -23.65
N ALA A 106 5.71 19.61 -23.26
CA ALA A 106 4.43 19.34 -23.92
C ALA A 106 3.88 20.66 -24.48
N ARG A 107 3.59 20.70 -25.79
CA ARG A 107 3.22 21.93 -26.50
C ARG A 107 1.85 21.84 -27.16
N ASN A 108 1.28 23.02 -27.40
CA ASN A 108 0.07 23.20 -28.20
C ASN A 108 -1.13 22.40 -27.72
N GLY A 109 -1.19 22.14 -26.43
CA GLY A 109 -2.33 21.45 -25.82
C GLY A 109 -3.40 22.43 -25.34
N LYS A 110 -4.46 21.85 -24.81
CA LYS A 110 -5.56 22.57 -24.17
C LYS A 110 -5.90 21.87 -22.86
N LEU A 111 -5.90 22.62 -21.78
CA LEU A 111 -6.34 22.16 -20.46
C LEU A 111 -7.72 22.75 -20.16
N ASP A 112 -8.59 21.94 -19.59
CA ASP A 112 -9.79 22.37 -18.87
C ASP A 112 -9.59 22.07 -17.37
N ASP A 113 -10.52 22.54 -16.54
CA ASP A 113 -10.43 22.37 -15.09
C ASP A 113 -10.35 20.87 -14.68
N GLU A 114 -11.09 20.02 -15.39
CA GLU A 114 -11.07 18.57 -15.13
C GLU A 114 -9.70 17.96 -15.46
N SER A 115 -9.09 18.34 -16.60
CA SER A 115 -7.74 17.87 -16.96
C SER A 115 -6.69 18.32 -15.96
N ILE A 116 -6.78 19.55 -15.44
CA ILE A 116 -5.87 20.07 -14.41
C ILE A 116 -6.07 19.26 -13.11
N ARG A 117 -7.30 19.07 -12.68
CA ARG A 117 -7.63 18.30 -11.47
C ARG A 117 -7.08 16.88 -11.56
N GLN A 118 -7.28 16.19 -12.68
CA GLN A 118 -6.79 14.84 -12.89
C GLN A 118 -5.26 14.77 -13.00
N LEU A 119 -4.60 15.77 -13.62
CA LEU A 119 -3.14 15.83 -13.65
C LEU A 119 -2.53 16.03 -12.26
N ILE A 120 -3.16 16.83 -11.41
CA ILE A 120 -2.72 17.01 -10.00
C ILE A 120 -2.93 15.71 -9.23
N ALA A 121 -4.08 15.04 -9.38
CA ALA A 121 -4.34 13.74 -8.73
C ALA A 121 -3.31 12.69 -9.18
N LEU A 122 -3.08 12.55 -10.48
CA LEU A 122 -2.05 11.66 -11.03
C LEU A 122 -0.67 11.96 -10.46
N GLN A 123 -0.30 13.24 -10.35
CA GLN A 123 0.97 13.66 -9.78
C GLN A 123 1.11 13.20 -8.33
N GLU A 124 0.07 13.38 -7.50
CA GLU A 124 0.11 12.95 -6.10
C GLU A 124 0.11 11.42 -5.97
N ASP A 125 -0.64 10.69 -6.80
CA ASP A 125 -0.61 9.23 -6.82
C ASP A 125 0.77 8.68 -7.19
N LEU A 126 1.43 9.29 -8.19
CA LEU A 126 2.80 8.94 -8.54
C LEU A 126 3.80 9.31 -7.43
N HIS A 127 3.62 10.44 -6.76
CA HIS A 127 4.43 10.83 -5.60
C HIS A 127 4.31 9.80 -4.47
N PHE A 128 3.09 9.36 -4.19
CA PHE A 128 2.82 8.42 -3.10
C PHE A 128 3.28 7.00 -3.44
N GLY A 129 2.93 6.50 -4.63
CA GLY A 129 3.21 5.15 -5.11
C GLY A 129 4.69 4.95 -5.46
N ILE A 130 5.02 5.09 -6.74
CA ILE A 130 6.38 4.87 -7.27
C ILE A 130 7.40 5.85 -6.68
N GLY A 131 6.99 7.07 -6.38
CA GLY A 131 7.79 8.10 -5.74
C GLY A 131 8.12 7.84 -4.27
N ARG A 132 7.43 6.88 -3.61
CA ARG A 132 7.56 6.58 -2.18
C ARG A 132 7.50 7.84 -1.33
N ARG A 133 6.35 8.54 -1.35
CA ARG A 133 6.14 9.83 -0.70
C ARG A 133 7.23 10.84 -1.09
N ARG A 134 7.45 11.02 -2.40
CA ARG A 134 8.45 11.92 -3.01
C ARG A 134 9.92 11.57 -2.74
N LYS A 135 10.22 10.54 -1.95
CA LYS A 135 11.61 10.14 -1.63
C LYS A 135 12.36 9.64 -2.88
N LYS A 136 11.78 8.70 -3.65
CA LYS A 136 12.39 8.13 -4.86
C LYS A 136 12.26 9.03 -6.08
N ALA A 137 11.08 9.63 -6.26
CA ALA A 137 10.80 10.55 -7.36
C ALA A 137 9.78 11.61 -6.94
N SER A 138 9.95 12.85 -7.41
CA SER A 138 8.96 13.92 -7.34
C SER A 138 8.83 14.62 -8.67
N ILE A 139 7.62 15.08 -8.99
CA ILE A 139 7.23 15.63 -10.28
C ILE A 139 6.91 17.11 -10.11
N GLY A 140 7.43 17.95 -11.02
CA GLY A 140 7.00 19.33 -11.20
C GLY A 140 6.33 19.49 -12.55
N ILE A 141 5.16 20.16 -12.58
CA ILE A 141 4.43 20.51 -13.79
C ILE A 141 4.35 22.04 -13.83
N HIS A 142 4.86 22.66 -14.91
CA HIS A 142 5.13 24.08 -14.97
C HIS A 142 4.61 24.70 -16.26
N ASN A 143 4.14 25.93 -16.18
CA ASN A 143 3.88 26.76 -17.37
C ASN A 143 5.21 27.13 -18.04
N LEU A 144 5.48 26.53 -19.19
CA LEU A 144 6.73 26.73 -19.93
C LEU A 144 6.94 28.17 -20.39
N ASP A 145 5.85 28.90 -20.69
CA ASP A 145 5.93 30.25 -21.25
C ASP A 145 6.48 31.27 -20.24
N SER A 146 6.49 30.94 -18.93
CA SER A 146 7.12 31.79 -17.90
C SER A 146 8.58 31.41 -17.60
N ILE A 147 9.17 30.46 -18.31
CA ILE A 147 10.50 29.91 -18.01
C ILE A 147 11.50 30.26 -19.14
N SER A 148 12.70 30.67 -18.75
CA SER A 148 13.80 30.97 -19.69
C SER A 148 14.86 29.86 -19.68
N SER A 149 15.13 29.23 -20.84
CA SER A 149 16.20 28.23 -20.98
C SER A 149 17.58 28.89 -21.16
N PRO A 150 18.68 28.29 -20.66
CA PRO A 150 18.81 26.99 -19.99
C PRO A 150 18.37 27.01 -18.52
N LEU A 151 17.90 25.84 -18.02
CA LEU A 151 17.70 25.64 -16.58
C LEU A 151 18.98 25.14 -15.92
N ARG A 152 19.15 25.49 -14.66
CA ARG A 152 20.20 24.94 -13.79
C ARG A 152 19.58 24.17 -12.63
N TYR A 153 19.90 22.90 -12.54
CA TYR A 153 19.59 22.08 -11.38
C TYR A 153 20.78 22.08 -10.44
N THR A 154 20.69 22.81 -9.35
CA THR A 154 21.80 23.11 -8.43
C THR A 154 21.35 23.07 -6.98
N THR A 155 22.21 23.43 -6.05
CA THR A 155 21.88 23.63 -4.64
C THR A 155 22.01 25.08 -4.24
N VAL A 156 21.11 25.52 -3.35
CA VAL A 156 21.15 26.85 -2.72
C VAL A 156 21.15 26.71 -1.20
N PRO A 157 21.64 27.74 -0.45
CA PRO A 157 21.52 27.77 0.99
C PRO A 157 20.06 28.00 1.42
N LYS A 158 19.74 27.76 2.71
CA LYS A 158 18.37 27.84 3.23
C LYS A 158 17.79 29.26 3.36
N ASP A 159 18.61 30.28 3.17
CA ASP A 159 18.21 31.69 3.10
C ASP A 159 17.79 32.15 1.69
N HIS A 160 17.89 31.29 0.68
CA HIS A 160 17.40 31.57 -0.66
C HIS A 160 15.89 31.84 -0.64
N GLU A 161 15.47 32.92 -1.31
CA GLU A 161 14.09 33.39 -1.32
C GLU A 161 13.40 33.20 -2.68
N PHE A 162 12.12 32.84 -2.63
CA PHE A 162 11.23 32.85 -3.80
C PHE A 162 9.77 32.85 -3.35
N VAL A 163 8.83 33.05 -4.28
CA VAL A 163 7.38 32.97 -4.03
C VAL A 163 6.93 31.53 -4.28
N PRO A 164 6.60 30.74 -3.24
CA PRO A 164 6.13 29.37 -3.42
C PRO A 164 4.73 29.32 -3.98
N LEU A 165 4.36 28.18 -4.59
CA LEU A 165 3.02 27.92 -5.13
C LEU A 165 1.95 28.22 -4.07
N ALA A 166 0.84 28.82 -4.51
CA ALA A 166 -0.27 29.29 -3.67
C ALA A 166 0.08 30.41 -2.67
N SER A 167 1.23 31.10 -2.86
CA SER A 167 1.61 32.29 -2.10
C SER A 167 1.75 33.51 -3.03
N THR A 168 1.69 34.71 -2.42
CA THR A 168 1.98 35.99 -3.08
C THR A 168 3.22 36.67 -2.51
N GLN A 169 3.78 36.14 -1.43
CA GLN A 169 4.93 36.72 -0.75
C GLN A 169 6.18 35.86 -0.96
N SER A 170 7.33 36.53 -1.14
CA SER A 170 8.62 35.87 -1.13
C SER A 170 8.97 35.43 0.30
N VAL A 171 9.39 34.18 0.43
CA VAL A 171 9.81 33.60 1.72
C VAL A 171 11.07 32.77 1.52
N THR A 172 11.84 32.62 2.58
CA THR A 172 13.05 31.80 2.55
C THR A 172 12.74 30.31 2.47
N VAL A 173 13.66 29.54 1.90
CA VAL A 173 13.58 28.07 1.93
C VAL A 173 13.41 27.54 3.35
N LYS A 174 14.08 28.14 4.34
CA LYS A 174 13.94 27.79 5.76
C LYS A 174 12.49 27.94 6.22
N GLU A 175 11.86 29.08 5.91
CA GLU A 175 10.47 29.32 6.29
C GLU A 175 9.50 28.37 5.58
N ILE A 176 9.76 28.00 4.31
CA ILE A 176 8.97 27.01 3.60
C ILE A 176 9.01 25.67 4.34
N LEU A 177 10.21 25.20 4.73
CA LEU A 177 10.38 23.92 5.42
C LEU A 177 9.72 23.91 6.82
N GLU A 178 9.73 25.02 7.53
CA GLU A 178 9.22 25.13 8.90
C GLU A 178 7.72 25.46 8.98
N LYS A 179 7.18 26.27 8.04
CA LYS A 179 5.86 26.89 8.15
C LYS A 179 4.80 26.34 7.17
N THR A 180 5.21 25.75 6.05
CA THR A 180 4.24 25.22 5.08
C THR A 180 3.92 23.75 5.37
N SER A 181 2.69 23.30 5.06
CA SER A 181 2.28 21.91 5.22
C SER A 181 3.18 20.94 4.46
N THR A 182 3.48 21.24 3.18
CA THR A 182 4.39 20.44 2.34
C THR A 182 5.83 20.46 2.86
N GLY A 183 6.29 21.60 3.42
CA GLY A 183 7.59 21.71 4.05
C GLY A 183 7.71 20.80 5.27
N GLN A 184 6.75 20.88 6.18
CA GLN A 184 6.73 20.06 7.40
C GLN A 184 6.62 18.56 7.08
N GLU A 185 5.79 18.20 6.09
CA GLU A 185 5.59 16.80 5.70
C GLU A 185 6.82 16.17 5.04
N TYR A 186 7.53 16.94 4.17
CA TYR A 186 8.59 16.38 3.30
C TYR A 186 10.00 16.85 3.62
N SER A 187 10.22 17.74 4.61
CA SER A 187 11.55 18.23 4.98
C SER A 187 12.54 17.12 5.36
N HIS A 188 12.05 16.06 5.98
CA HIS A 188 12.85 14.89 6.38
C HIS A 188 13.58 14.21 5.21
N ILE A 189 13.07 14.35 3.95
CA ILE A 189 13.70 13.79 2.75
C ILE A 189 15.05 14.44 2.44
N LEU A 190 15.21 15.71 2.82
CA LEU A 190 16.42 16.50 2.56
C LEU A 190 17.51 16.27 3.62
N GLY A 191 17.18 15.63 4.75
CA GLY A 191 18.11 15.45 5.88
C GLY A 191 18.62 16.76 6.46
N ASP A 192 19.74 16.69 7.17
CA ASP A 192 20.36 17.85 7.83
C ASP A 192 21.26 18.69 6.92
N SER A 193 21.06 18.62 5.60
CA SER A 193 21.89 19.36 4.66
C SER A 193 21.74 20.88 4.83
N SER A 194 22.87 21.60 4.84
CA SER A 194 22.90 23.07 4.84
C SER A 194 22.46 23.69 3.53
N LYS A 195 22.50 22.91 2.43
CA LYS A 195 22.06 23.31 1.10
C LYS A 195 20.98 22.38 0.61
N VAL A 196 20.05 22.92 -0.19
CA VAL A 196 18.90 22.19 -0.73
C VAL A 196 18.88 22.22 -2.26
N PRO A 197 18.34 21.19 -2.92
CA PRO A 197 18.24 21.16 -4.37
C PRO A 197 17.22 22.19 -4.86
N ILE A 198 17.53 22.87 -5.95
CA ILE A 198 16.64 23.84 -6.59
C ILE A 198 16.81 23.84 -8.11
N ILE A 199 15.76 24.20 -8.83
CA ILE A 199 15.80 24.43 -10.27
C ILE A 199 15.62 25.93 -10.52
N LEU A 200 16.61 26.52 -11.18
CA LEU A 200 16.64 27.92 -11.57
C LEU A 200 16.58 28.07 -13.08
N ASP A 201 15.91 29.11 -13.56
CA ASP A 201 15.90 29.48 -14.98
C ASP A 201 17.15 30.31 -15.37
N ALA A 202 17.27 30.67 -16.63
CA ALA A 202 18.39 31.48 -17.14
C ALA A 202 18.47 32.89 -16.54
N LYS A 203 17.38 33.39 -15.95
CA LYS A 203 17.31 34.67 -15.24
C LYS A 203 17.49 34.53 -13.73
N ASN A 204 17.85 33.35 -13.25
CA ASN A 204 17.94 32.98 -11.84
C ASN A 204 16.60 32.99 -11.08
N HIS A 205 15.46 32.96 -11.76
CA HIS A 205 14.19 32.75 -11.08
C HIS A 205 14.05 31.29 -10.65
N THR A 206 13.50 31.07 -9.47
CA THR A 206 13.19 29.72 -9.01
C THR A 206 12.02 29.15 -9.79
N VAL A 207 12.21 27.97 -10.37
CA VAL A 207 11.19 27.18 -11.06
C VAL A 207 10.58 26.18 -10.09
N SER A 208 11.41 25.43 -9.36
CA SER A 208 10.99 24.38 -8.43
C SER A 208 11.98 24.20 -7.28
N PHE A 209 11.45 23.89 -6.11
CA PHE A 209 12.21 23.43 -4.96
C PHE A 209 11.87 21.95 -4.68
N PRO A 210 12.46 21.01 -5.44
CA PRO A 210 12.18 19.58 -5.28
C PRO A 210 12.80 19.01 -3.98
N PRO A 211 12.13 18.08 -3.27
CA PRO A 211 10.82 17.50 -3.59
C PRO A 211 9.65 18.24 -2.91
N ILE A 212 9.83 19.48 -2.49
CA ILE A 212 8.92 20.19 -1.58
C ILE A 212 7.80 20.92 -2.34
N ILE A 213 8.14 21.95 -3.17
CA ILE A 213 7.12 22.83 -3.75
C ILE A 213 7.63 23.53 -5.01
N ASN A 214 6.72 23.80 -5.95
CA ASN A 214 6.99 24.61 -7.15
C ASN A 214 6.90 26.12 -6.83
N SER A 215 7.44 26.95 -7.72
CA SER A 215 7.28 28.40 -7.65
C SER A 215 5.91 28.84 -8.20
N ALA A 216 5.33 29.89 -7.61
CA ALA A 216 4.12 30.55 -8.10
C ALA A 216 4.30 31.10 -9.54
N LEU A 217 5.52 31.49 -9.93
CA LEU A 217 5.86 31.97 -11.27
C LEU A 217 5.45 31.00 -12.38
N THR A 218 5.49 29.70 -12.10
CA THR A 218 5.30 28.64 -13.08
C THR A 218 3.98 27.91 -12.96
N THR A 219 3.00 28.50 -12.29
CA THR A 219 1.66 27.93 -12.08
C THR A 219 0.95 27.66 -13.41
N ILE A 220 0.37 26.47 -13.56
CA ILE A 220 -0.47 26.10 -14.70
C ILE A 220 -1.91 26.55 -14.50
N SER A 221 -2.59 26.85 -15.60
CA SER A 221 -4.02 27.24 -15.65
C SER A 221 -4.67 26.68 -16.91
N THR A 222 -5.97 26.87 -17.04
CA THR A 222 -6.73 26.50 -18.27
C THR A 222 -6.23 27.24 -19.52
N GLY A 223 -5.57 28.39 -19.35
CA GLY A 223 -4.91 29.12 -20.42
C GLY A 223 -3.54 28.58 -20.85
N THR A 224 -2.96 27.65 -20.09
CA THR A 224 -1.61 27.13 -20.35
C THR A 224 -1.61 26.19 -21.55
N LYS A 225 -0.84 26.54 -22.59
CA LYS A 225 -0.71 25.76 -23.82
C LYS A 225 0.60 24.98 -23.92
N ASN A 226 1.61 25.41 -23.17
CA ASN A 226 2.94 24.84 -23.19
C ASN A 226 3.36 24.51 -21.77
N ILE A 227 3.78 23.27 -21.54
CA ILE A 227 4.10 22.72 -20.22
C ILE A 227 5.53 22.20 -20.24
N LEU A 228 6.28 22.49 -19.20
CA LEU A 228 7.48 21.76 -18.81
C LEU A 228 7.11 20.77 -17.70
N VAL A 229 7.46 19.51 -17.88
CA VAL A 229 7.42 18.51 -16.82
C VAL A 229 8.85 18.15 -16.46
N GLU A 230 9.19 18.26 -15.19
CA GLU A 230 10.43 17.75 -14.63
C GLU A 230 10.15 16.69 -13.57
N VAL A 231 11.01 15.69 -13.49
CA VAL A 231 10.98 14.69 -12.43
C VAL A 231 12.37 14.57 -11.85
N THR A 232 12.49 14.78 -10.54
CA THR A 232 13.75 14.63 -9.81
C THR A 232 13.67 13.47 -8.83
N GLY A 233 14.79 12.86 -8.48
CA GLY A 233 14.76 11.74 -7.54
C GLY A 233 16.09 11.13 -7.15
N MET A 234 15.95 10.16 -6.24
CA MET A 234 17.05 9.30 -5.78
C MET A 234 17.16 8.02 -6.62
N ASP A 235 16.08 7.63 -7.32
CA ASP A 235 15.99 6.41 -8.11
C ASP A 235 15.73 6.78 -9.58
N LYS A 236 16.70 6.49 -10.45
CA LYS A 236 16.63 6.83 -11.87
C LYS A 236 15.45 6.15 -12.59
N ASN A 237 15.12 4.91 -12.23
CA ASN A 237 14.01 4.20 -12.84
C ASN A 237 12.68 4.82 -12.42
N ALA A 238 12.48 5.10 -11.13
CA ALA A 238 11.28 5.77 -10.63
C ALA A 238 11.09 7.16 -11.27
N VAL A 239 12.17 7.91 -11.49
CA VAL A 239 12.16 9.20 -12.19
C VAL A 239 11.67 9.03 -13.64
N ASP A 240 12.25 8.11 -14.39
CA ASP A 240 11.94 7.91 -15.80
C ASP A 240 10.56 7.28 -16.01
N ASP A 241 10.16 6.35 -15.14
CA ASP A 241 8.84 5.71 -15.20
C ASP A 241 7.75 6.72 -14.89
N SER A 242 7.90 7.56 -13.85
CA SER A 242 6.97 8.66 -13.55
C SER A 242 6.85 9.64 -14.73
N LEU A 243 7.97 10.05 -15.31
CA LEU A 243 7.97 10.93 -16.49
C LEU A 243 7.23 10.30 -17.67
N SER A 244 7.38 8.98 -17.86
CA SER A 244 6.74 8.27 -18.98
C SER A 244 5.21 8.21 -18.85
N VAL A 245 4.68 8.07 -17.62
CA VAL A 245 3.24 8.12 -17.36
C VAL A 245 2.69 9.51 -17.65
N VAL A 246 3.31 10.57 -17.11
CA VAL A 246 2.86 11.95 -17.33
C VAL A 246 2.95 12.34 -18.81
N ALA A 247 4.03 11.96 -19.50
CA ALA A 247 4.18 12.21 -20.93
C ALA A 247 3.09 11.52 -21.77
N THR A 248 2.75 10.27 -21.44
CA THR A 248 1.68 9.53 -22.12
C THR A 248 0.32 10.19 -21.88
N THR A 249 0.04 10.61 -20.66
CA THR A 249 -1.19 11.34 -20.29
C THR A 249 -1.31 12.65 -21.06
N LEU A 250 -0.26 13.47 -21.10
CA LEU A 250 -0.25 14.73 -21.85
C LEU A 250 -0.40 14.50 -23.35
N GLN A 251 0.23 13.47 -23.92
CA GLN A 251 0.03 13.10 -25.32
C GLN A 251 -1.43 12.70 -25.60
N ASN A 252 -2.05 11.94 -24.70
CA ASN A 252 -3.46 11.54 -24.82
C ASN A 252 -4.42 12.74 -24.67
N LEU A 253 -4.03 13.79 -23.94
CA LEU A 253 -4.71 15.09 -23.87
C LEU A 253 -4.50 15.95 -25.13
N GLY A 254 -3.74 15.46 -26.13
CA GLY A 254 -3.52 16.16 -27.39
C GLY A 254 -2.28 17.05 -27.42
N PHE A 255 -1.45 17.05 -26.40
CA PHE A 255 -0.18 17.77 -26.44
C PHE A 255 0.83 17.09 -27.37
N THR A 256 1.64 17.89 -28.04
CA THR A 256 2.85 17.44 -28.75
C THR A 256 4.01 17.35 -27.76
N ILE A 257 4.55 16.16 -27.54
CA ILE A 257 5.69 15.95 -26.66
C ILE A 257 6.99 16.28 -27.40
N SER A 258 7.83 17.08 -26.80
CA SER A 258 9.12 17.50 -27.33
C SER A 258 10.27 17.15 -26.38
N ASP A 259 11.43 16.96 -26.98
CA ASP A 259 12.66 16.55 -26.31
C ASP A 259 13.30 17.66 -25.47
N VAL A 260 13.87 17.29 -24.34
CA VAL A 260 14.69 18.14 -23.46
C VAL A 260 16.07 17.50 -23.34
N THR A 261 17.12 18.30 -23.44
CA THR A 261 18.49 17.82 -23.23
C THR A 261 18.91 18.07 -21.79
N VAL A 262 19.18 17.00 -21.05
CA VAL A 262 19.68 17.02 -19.68
C VAL A 262 21.13 16.51 -19.68
N ASP A 263 22.10 17.33 -19.28
CA ASP A 263 23.52 16.96 -19.22
C ASP A 263 24.03 16.24 -20.48
N ALA A 264 23.73 16.79 -21.66
CA ALA A 264 24.04 16.24 -22.98
C ALA A 264 23.29 14.94 -23.38
N LYS A 265 22.37 14.43 -22.55
CA LYS A 265 21.49 13.31 -22.89
C LYS A 265 20.11 13.81 -23.29
N ASN A 266 19.52 13.21 -24.31
CA ASN A 266 18.16 13.57 -24.73
C ASN A 266 17.14 12.76 -23.94
N SER A 267 16.02 13.37 -23.60
CA SER A 267 14.92 12.71 -22.89
C SER A 267 14.24 11.60 -23.72
N SER A 268 14.41 11.60 -25.04
CA SER A 268 13.93 10.54 -25.92
C SER A 268 14.44 9.14 -25.55
N ASP A 269 15.64 9.04 -24.95
CA ASP A 269 16.19 7.77 -24.49
C ASP A 269 15.42 7.18 -23.29
N THR A 270 14.75 8.03 -22.53
CA THR A 270 13.92 7.62 -21.37
C THR A 270 12.69 6.80 -21.79
N PHE A 271 12.19 6.99 -23.02
CA PHE A 271 10.93 6.37 -23.48
C PHE A 271 11.11 5.09 -24.29
N LYS A 272 12.31 4.52 -24.29
CA LYS A 272 12.56 3.25 -24.99
C LYS A 272 11.69 2.13 -24.42
N ALA A 273 10.91 1.50 -25.30
CA ALA A 273 10.14 0.31 -24.97
C ALA A 273 11.09 -0.86 -24.68
N ARG A 274 10.70 -1.73 -23.78
CA ARG A 274 11.39 -3.00 -23.53
C ARG A 274 10.68 -4.15 -24.24
N THR A 275 11.36 -5.28 -24.39
CA THR A 275 10.78 -6.47 -24.97
C THR A 275 10.85 -7.64 -24.00
N ILE A 276 9.77 -8.42 -23.95
CA ILE A 276 9.67 -9.67 -23.17
C ILE A 276 9.33 -10.79 -24.14
N PRO A 277 10.12 -11.89 -24.17
CA PRO A 277 9.75 -13.09 -24.91
C PRO A 277 8.66 -13.82 -24.15
N LEU A 278 7.62 -14.30 -24.86
CA LEU A 278 6.49 -15.03 -24.32
C LEU A 278 6.42 -16.42 -24.96
N ASN A 279 6.23 -17.44 -24.13
CA ASN A 279 5.99 -18.81 -24.58
C ASN A 279 4.49 -19.07 -24.79
N PRO A 280 4.01 -19.32 -26.04
CA PRO A 280 2.59 -19.61 -26.30
C PRO A 280 2.06 -20.84 -25.57
N VAL A 281 2.92 -21.85 -25.32
CA VAL A 281 2.52 -23.05 -24.58
C VAL A 281 2.18 -22.72 -23.14
N LEU A 282 3.00 -21.87 -22.49
CA LEU A 282 2.73 -21.40 -21.13
C LEU A 282 1.39 -20.66 -21.05
N VAL A 283 1.08 -19.80 -22.02
CA VAL A 283 -0.20 -19.08 -22.09
C VAL A 283 -1.38 -20.05 -22.05
N ASN A 284 -1.36 -21.05 -22.92
CA ASN A 284 -2.44 -22.02 -23.03
C ASN A 284 -2.55 -22.92 -21.78
N GLN A 285 -1.42 -23.31 -21.19
CA GLN A 285 -1.39 -24.08 -19.95
C GLN A 285 -2.00 -23.31 -18.77
N ILE A 286 -1.65 -22.03 -18.61
CA ILE A 286 -2.12 -21.21 -17.49
C ILE A 286 -3.59 -20.84 -17.64
N LEU A 287 -4.02 -20.47 -18.86
CA LEU A 287 -5.42 -20.06 -19.11
C LEU A 287 -6.38 -21.26 -19.33
N GLY A 288 -5.86 -22.46 -19.48
CA GLY A 288 -6.67 -23.65 -19.83
C GLY A 288 -7.31 -23.55 -21.21
N LEU A 289 -6.66 -22.87 -22.16
CA LEU A 289 -7.16 -22.59 -23.50
C LEU A 289 -6.27 -23.22 -24.57
N ASP A 290 -6.75 -23.19 -25.82
CA ASP A 290 -5.98 -23.53 -27.02
C ASP A 290 -6.00 -22.36 -28.02
N LEU A 291 -5.30 -21.28 -27.62
CA LEU A 291 -5.20 -20.07 -28.42
C LEU A 291 -4.09 -20.20 -29.45
N SER A 292 -4.42 -19.93 -30.71
CA SER A 292 -3.40 -19.81 -31.75
C SER A 292 -2.54 -18.55 -31.54
N ILE A 293 -1.29 -18.57 -32.01
CA ILE A 293 -0.36 -17.43 -31.91
C ILE A 293 -0.97 -16.12 -32.40
N PRO A 294 -1.68 -16.05 -33.54
CA PRO A 294 -2.36 -14.83 -33.98
C PRO A 294 -3.40 -14.31 -32.97
N LYS A 295 -4.17 -15.20 -32.32
CA LYS A 295 -5.16 -14.82 -31.30
C LYS A 295 -4.47 -14.25 -30.04
N ILE A 296 -3.39 -14.87 -29.59
CA ILE A 296 -2.56 -14.36 -28.48
C ILE A 296 -2.04 -12.95 -28.81
N CYS A 297 -1.49 -12.75 -30.02
CA CYS A 297 -1.00 -11.44 -30.44
C CYS A 297 -2.14 -10.40 -30.56
N ASP A 298 -3.34 -10.77 -31.01
CA ASP A 298 -4.48 -9.86 -31.09
C ASP A 298 -4.98 -9.45 -29.69
N SER A 299 -5.02 -10.41 -28.75
CA SER A 299 -5.37 -10.14 -27.35
C SER A 299 -4.42 -9.09 -26.73
N LEU A 300 -3.11 -9.28 -26.88
CA LEU A 300 -2.12 -8.30 -26.40
C LEU A 300 -2.29 -6.92 -27.06
N LYS A 301 -2.61 -6.88 -28.37
CA LYS A 301 -2.87 -5.60 -29.05
C LYS A 301 -4.13 -4.91 -28.55
N LYS A 302 -5.17 -5.65 -28.13
CA LYS A 302 -6.34 -5.07 -27.45
C LYS A 302 -5.96 -4.43 -26.10
N CYS A 303 -4.98 -4.99 -25.39
CA CYS A 303 -4.44 -4.40 -24.16
C CYS A 303 -3.38 -3.34 -24.39
N ARG A 304 -3.33 -2.75 -25.59
CA ARG A 304 -2.44 -1.64 -25.98
C ARG A 304 -0.95 -1.99 -25.91
N LEU A 305 -0.61 -3.25 -26.17
CA LEU A 305 0.75 -3.76 -26.33
C LEU A 305 0.97 -4.19 -27.79
N ASP A 306 2.23 -4.27 -28.23
CA ASP A 306 2.57 -4.89 -29.50
C ASP A 306 3.18 -6.27 -29.28
N ALA A 307 2.83 -7.22 -30.16
CA ALA A 307 3.34 -8.58 -30.11
C ALA A 307 3.54 -9.11 -31.52
N VAL A 308 4.70 -9.72 -31.78
CA VAL A 308 5.06 -10.32 -33.06
C VAL A 308 5.63 -11.73 -32.87
N PRO A 309 5.24 -12.71 -33.68
CA PRO A 309 5.84 -14.03 -33.65
C PRO A 309 7.31 -14.00 -34.06
N LYS A 310 8.15 -14.76 -33.34
CA LYS A 310 9.56 -14.97 -33.69
C LYS A 310 9.97 -16.41 -33.36
N GLY A 311 10.00 -17.26 -34.37
CA GLY A 311 10.23 -18.70 -34.18
C GLY A 311 9.13 -19.34 -33.29
N LYS A 312 9.53 -20.02 -32.23
CA LYS A 312 8.62 -20.67 -31.25
C LYS A 312 8.12 -19.74 -30.16
N LYS A 313 8.55 -18.46 -30.14
CA LYS A 313 8.16 -17.47 -29.11
C LYS A 313 7.43 -16.30 -29.76
N ILE A 314 6.77 -15.53 -28.93
CA ILE A 314 6.18 -14.22 -29.27
C ILE A 314 7.06 -13.17 -28.60
N ILE A 315 7.49 -12.15 -29.34
CA ILE A 315 8.21 -11.00 -28.78
C ILE A 315 7.19 -9.89 -28.52
N CYS A 316 6.97 -9.61 -27.24
CA CYS A 316 6.04 -8.59 -26.79
C CYS A 316 6.83 -7.30 -26.56
N THR A 317 6.29 -6.17 -27.05
CA THR A 317 6.89 -4.84 -26.88
C THR A 317 6.06 -4.06 -25.87
N ILE A 318 6.70 -3.66 -24.77
CA ILE A 318 6.10 -3.05 -23.58
C ILE A 318 6.52 -1.58 -23.55
N PRO A 319 5.58 -0.60 -23.66
CA PRO A 319 5.91 0.80 -23.48
C PRO A 319 6.35 1.08 -22.04
N ARG A 320 7.21 2.08 -21.84
CA ARG A 320 7.85 2.31 -20.55
C ARG A 320 6.83 2.60 -19.42
N PHE A 321 5.75 3.31 -19.72
CA PHE A 321 4.73 3.62 -18.71
C PHE A 321 4.00 2.39 -18.15
N ARG A 322 4.08 1.23 -18.83
CA ARG A 322 3.60 -0.08 -18.36
C ARG A 322 4.72 -0.78 -17.58
N PHE A 323 5.14 -0.19 -16.48
CA PHE A 323 6.15 -0.75 -15.59
C PHE A 323 5.61 -1.87 -14.69
N ASP A 324 4.29 -2.06 -14.64
CA ASP A 324 3.57 -3.17 -14.03
C ASP A 324 3.91 -4.53 -14.67
N ILE A 325 4.20 -4.56 -15.97
CA ILE A 325 4.50 -5.81 -16.68
C ILE A 325 5.98 -6.17 -16.47
N LEU A 326 6.28 -7.09 -15.58
CA LEU A 326 7.64 -7.50 -15.21
C LEU A 326 8.09 -8.77 -15.93
N GLY A 327 7.18 -9.69 -16.25
CA GLY A 327 7.48 -11.00 -16.81
C GLY A 327 6.40 -11.59 -17.71
N GLU A 328 6.56 -12.89 -18.02
CA GLU A 328 5.62 -13.63 -18.90
C GLU A 328 4.24 -13.77 -18.26
N MET A 329 4.15 -13.89 -16.92
CA MET A 329 2.87 -14.07 -16.22
C MET A 329 1.99 -12.84 -16.34
N ASP A 330 2.57 -11.63 -16.26
CA ASP A 330 1.80 -10.38 -16.44
C ASP A 330 1.25 -10.28 -17.87
N LEU A 331 1.99 -10.82 -18.85
CA LEU A 331 1.50 -10.90 -20.23
C LEU A 331 0.39 -11.95 -20.38
N VAL A 332 0.40 -13.02 -19.61
CA VAL A 332 -0.70 -14.02 -19.57
C VAL A 332 -1.98 -13.37 -19.06
N GLU A 333 -1.89 -12.53 -18.01
CA GLU A 333 -3.02 -11.75 -17.50
C GLU A 333 -3.58 -10.81 -18.59
N GLU A 334 -2.71 -10.03 -19.24
CA GLU A 334 -3.12 -9.16 -20.35
C GLU A 334 -3.79 -9.93 -21.51
N ILE A 335 -3.36 -11.16 -21.77
CA ILE A 335 -4.00 -12.01 -22.78
C ILE A 335 -5.40 -12.44 -22.33
N ALA A 336 -5.59 -12.77 -21.05
CA ALA A 336 -6.89 -13.09 -20.51
C ALA A 336 -7.87 -11.92 -20.65
N LEU A 337 -7.42 -10.69 -20.30
CA LEU A 337 -8.19 -9.47 -20.45
C LEU A 337 -8.54 -9.20 -21.94
N GLY A 338 -7.55 -9.27 -22.82
CA GLY A 338 -7.75 -9.03 -24.25
C GLY A 338 -8.53 -10.15 -24.99
N HIS A 339 -8.51 -11.38 -24.48
CA HIS A 339 -9.37 -12.48 -24.93
C HIS A 339 -10.82 -12.26 -24.52
N GLY A 340 -11.01 -11.66 -23.34
CA GLY A 340 -12.28 -11.48 -22.65
C GLY A 340 -12.45 -12.54 -21.57
N ILE A 341 -12.44 -12.10 -20.31
CA ILE A 341 -12.58 -13.01 -19.16
C ILE A 341 -13.90 -13.75 -19.19
N GLU A 342 -14.95 -13.11 -19.71
CA GLU A 342 -16.28 -13.68 -19.92
C GLU A 342 -16.27 -14.90 -20.86
N ASN A 343 -15.24 -15.06 -21.71
CA ASN A 343 -15.08 -16.20 -22.60
C ASN A 343 -14.33 -17.38 -21.96
N LEU A 344 -13.87 -17.25 -20.71
CA LEU A 344 -13.24 -18.32 -19.96
C LEU A 344 -14.32 -19.24 -19.38
N SER A 345 -14.38 -20.48 -19.86
CA SER A 345 -15.34 -21.47 -19.34
C SER A 345 -14.79 -22.10 -18.07
N PRO A 346 -15.47 -21.99 -16.92
CA PRO A 346 -15.04 -22.67 -15.71
C PRO A 346 -15.15 -24.19 -15.86
N SER A 347 -14.15 -24.92 -15.37
CA SER A 347 -14.17 -26.37 -15.28
C SER A 347 -13.86 -26.84 -13.87
N LEU A 348 -14.54 -27.85 -13.41
CA LEU A 348 -14.21 -28.50 -12.15
C LEU A 348 -12.90 -29.29 -12.30
N PRO A 349 -12.03 -29.29 -11.27
CA PRO A 349 -10.83 -30.13 -11.29
C PRO A 349 -11.23 -31.62 -11.46
N PRO A 350 -10.44 -32.42 -12.22
CA PRO A 350 -10.76 -33.82 -12.52
C PRO A 350 -10.71 -34.73 -11.29
N SER A 351 -10.04 -34.32 -10.24
CA SER A 351 -9.95 -35.03 -8.96
C SER A 351 -10.34 -34.13 -7.81
N VAL A 352 -11.16 -34.68 -6.90
CA VAL A 352 -11.47 -34.00 -5.62
C VAL A 352 -10.47 -34.51 -4.60
N SER A 353 -9.50 -33.67 -4.22
CA SER A 353 -8.69 -33.95 -3.04
C SER A 353 -9.48 -33.56 -1.79
N VAL A 354 -9.61 -34.50 -0.85
CA VAL A 354 -10.22 -34.21 0.45
C VAL A 354 -9.18 -33.47 1.30
N GLY A 355 -9.51 -32.27 1.71
CA GLY A 355 -8.66 -31.50 2.63
C GLY A 355 -8.68 -32.12 4.04
N GLU A 356 -7.63 -31.90 4.79
CA GLU A 356 -7.52 -32.32 6.19
C GLU A 356 -7.12 -31.12 7.06
N LYS A 357 -7.73 -31.00 8.25
CA LYS A 357 -7.30 -30.01 9.24
C LYS A 357 -5.89 -30.34 9.71
N ASN A 358 -5.06 -29.30 9.83
CA ASN A 358 -3.75 -29.39 10.45
C ASN A 358 -3.85 -29.94 11.87
N THR A 359 -2.83 -30.68 12.32
CA THR A 359 -2.79 -31.31 13.65
C THR A 359 -2.94 -30.29 14.78
N VAL A 360 -2.30 -29.14 14.68
CA VAL A 360 -2.43 -28.05 15.67
C VAL A 360 -3.88 -27.57 15.74
N THR A 361 -4.53 -27.32 14.58
CA THR A 361 -5.94 -26.90 14.52
C THR A 361 -6.87 -27.94 15.16
N LYS A 362 -6.66 -29.24 14.89
CA LYS A 362 -7.45 -30.31 15.51
C LYS A 362 -7.34 -30.29 17.03
N LYS A 363 -6.15 -30.05 17.55
CA LYS A 363 -5.90 -29.95 19.01
C LYS A 363 -6.53 -28.70 19.60
N LEU A 364 -6.44 -27.55 18.95
CA LEU A 364 -7.11 -26.32 19.39
C LEU A 364 -8.63 -26.49 19.40
N ASP A 365 -9.23 -27.14 18.39
CA ASP A 365 -10.66 -27.48 18.38
C ASP A 365 -11.08 -28.35 19.59
N GLN A 366 -10.23 -29.28 20.01
CA GLN A 366 -10.47 -30.10 21.20
C GLN A 366 -10.44 -29.25 22.49
N ILE A 367 -9.42 -28.40 22.65
CA ILE A 367 -9.29 -27.46 23.77
C ILE A 367 -10.52 -26.53 23.83
N THR A 368 -10.90 -25.93 22.68
CA THR A 368 -12.10 -25.09 22.56
C THR A 368 -13.35 -25.83 23.01
N SER A 369 -13.52 -27.09 22.60
CA SER A 369 -14.67 -27.92 22.99
C SER A 369 -14.72 -28.16 24.48
N VAL A 370 -13.57 -28.39 25.13
CA VAL A 370 -13.48 -28.57 26.59
C VAL A 370 -13.82 -27.27 27.32
N MET A 371 -13.28 -26.12 26.87
CA MET A 371 -13.54 -24.81 27.49
C MET A 371 -15.02 -24.41 27.37
N ILE A 372 -15.64 -24.65 26.23
CA ILE A 372 -17.10 -24.44 26.04
C ILE A 372 -17.88 -25.33 26.99
N GLY A 373 -17.48 -26.61 27.13
CA GLY A 373 -18.09 -27.55 28.08
C GLY A 373 -17.95 -27.14 29.55
N LEU A 374 -16.91 -26.37 29.88
CA LEU A 374 -16.69 -25.77 31.21
C LEU A 374 -17.45 -24.44 31.40
N GLY A 375 -18.23 -24.01 30.41
CA GLY A 375 -19.08 -22.83 30.45
C GLY A 375 -18.40 -21.51 30.08
N PHE A 376 -17.30 -21.58 29.35
CA PHE A 376 -16.59 -20.38 28.81
C PHE A 376 -17.04 -20.04 27.40
N THR A 377 -17.01 -18.75 27.07
CA THR A 377 -17.22 -18.22 25.72
C THR A 377 -15.86 -17.93 25.10
N GLU A 378 -15.65 -18.39 23.86
CA GLU A 378 -14.43 -18.08 23.12
C GLU A 378 -14.44 -16.62 22.67
N ALA A 379 -13.31 -15.95 22.86
CA ALA A 379 -13.04 -14.61 22.36
C ALA A 379 -11.87 -14.66 21.35
N LEU A 380 -11.86 -13.72 20.43
CA LEU A 380 -10.76 -13.54 19.48
C LEU A 380 -10.36 -12.06 19.47
N ASN A 381 -9.15 -11.79 19.95
CA ASN A 381 -8.58 -10.46 20.00
C ASN A 381 -7.46 -10.29 18.96
N SER A 382 -7.21 -9.04 18.59
CA SER A 382 -6.08 -8.70 17.72
C SER A 382 -4.73 -9.05 18.38
N SER A 383 -3.79 -9.53 17.59
CA SER A 383 -2.39 -9.69 18.02
C SER A 383 -1.67 -8.36 18.22
N LEU A 384 -2.19 -7.27 17.63
CA LEU A 384 -1.72 -5.91 17.85
C LEU A 384 -2.60 -5.24 18.92
N THR A 385 -1.94 -4.58 19.87
CA THR A 385 -2.56 -3.88 20.99
C THR A 385 -1.78 -2.60 21.31
N SER A 386 -2.16 -1.91 22.39
CA SER A 386 -1.43 -0.74 22.88
C SER A 386 -0.51 -1.09 24.05
N LYS A 387 0.57 -0.32 24.21
CA LYS A 387 1.45 -0.39 25.38
C LYS A 387 0.67 -0.19 26.68
N GLN A 388 -0.31 0.71 26.68
CA GLN A 388 -1.15 0.99 27.83
C GLN A 388 -1.92 -0.24 28.31
N ILE A 389 -2.60 -0.95 27.41
CA ILE A 389 -3.37 -2.15 27.75
C ILE A 389 -2.45 -3.29 28.18
N LEU A 390 -1.35 -3.49 27.45
CA LEU A 390 -0.49 -4.66 27.63
C LEU A 390 0.39 -4.56 28.89
N TYR A 391 0.88 -3.36 29.21
CA TYR A 391 1.87 -3.16 30.29
C TYR A 391 1.40 -2.20 31.38
N ASP A 392 0.91 -1.00 31.04
CA ASP A 392 0.61 0.01 32.06
C ASP A 392 -0.57 -0.43 32.95
N TYR A 393 -1.67 -0.90 32.36
CA TYR A 393 -2.84 -1.37 33.09
C TYR A 393 -2.58 -2.67 33.87
N THR A 394 -1.66 -3.50 33.38
CA THR A 394 -1.33 -4.81 33.99
C THR A 394 -0.12 -4.77 34.93
N LYS A 395 0.49 -3.60 35.14
CA LYS A 395 1.66 -3.40 36.01
C LYS A 395 2.89 -4.20 35.56
N ARG A 396 2.98 -4.59 34.28
CA ARG A 396 4.06 -5.41 33.73
C ARG A 396 5.19 -4.52 33.18
N ASP A 397 6.41 -5.05 33.20
CA ASP A 397 7.58 -4.36 32.66
C ASP A 397 7.58 -4.41 31.11
N PRO A 398 7.67 -3.25 30.42
CA PRO A 398 7.70 -3.17 28.97
C PRO A 398 9.09 -3.40 28.34
N SER A 399 10.10 -3.87 29.09
CA SER A 399 11.49 -4.03 28.60
C SER A 399 11.60 -4.93 27.36
N GLU A 400 10.73 -5.93 27.26
CA GLU A 400 10.70 -6.90 26.15
C GLU A 400 9.66 -6.58 25.06
N ILE A 401 9.13 -5.36 25.04
CA ILE A 401 8.12 -4.92 24.07
C ILE A 401 8.60 -5.02 22.62
N ILE A 402 7.72 -5.48 21.73
CA ILE A 402 7.92 -5.49 20.28
C ILE A 402 7.00 -4.42 19.68
N GLU A 403 7.60 -3.33 19.20
CA GLU A 403 6.88 -2.19 18.67
C GLU A 403 6.74 -2.25 17.15
N VAL A 404 5.59 -1.80 16.64
CA VAL A 404 5.32 -1.65 15.20
C VAL A 404 5.95 -0.35 14.72
N SER A 405 6.82 -0.43 13.70
CA SER A 405 7.36 0.76 13.05
C SER A 405 6.27 1.53 12.30
N GLU A 406 6.16 2.83 12.54
CA GLU A 406 5.22 3.73 11.87
C GLU A 406 3.73 3.27 11.97
N SER A 407 3.27 2.90 13.16
CA SER A 407 1.87 2.52 13.36
C SER A 407 0.92 3.65 12.97
N LYS A 408 -0.14 3.31 12.24
CA LYS A 408 -1.20 4.25 11.85
C LYS A 408 -2.26 4.47 12.94
N SER A 409 -2.27 3.64 13.98
CA SER A 409 -3.22 3.69 15.07
C SER A 409 -2.49 3.69 16.41
N LEU A 410 -2.94 4.51 17.35
CA LEU A 410 -2.42 4.51 18.73
C LEU A 410 -2.85 3.26 19.52
N GLU A 411 -3.88 2.57 19.07
CA GLU A 411 -4.42 1.36 19.70
C GLU A 411 -3.69 0.07 19.26
N HIS A 412 -2.91 0.13 18.16
CA HIS A 412 -2.25 -1.03 17.55
C HIS A 412 -0.74 -0.77 17.34
N THR A 413 -0.06 -0.48 18.44
CA THR A 413 1.35 -0.06 18.42
C THR A 413 2.34 -1.15 18.77
N VAL A 414 1.88 -2.24 19.39
CA VAL A 414 2.74 -3.31 19.91
C VAL A 414 2.16 -4.70 19.62
N LEU A 415 3.03 -5.71 19.46
CA LEU A 415 2.62 -7.11 19.44
C LEU A 415 2.41 -7.61 20.87
N ARG A 416 1.34 -8.39 21.09
CA ARG A 416 1.01 -8.96 22.38
C ARG A 416 1.97 -10.09 22.76
N ASP A 417 2.48 -10.05 23.98
CA ASP A 417 3.24 -11.11 24.63
C ASP A 417 2.40 -11.89 25.67
N SER A 418 1.13 -11.52 25.83
CA SER A 418 0.13 -12.14 26.71
C SER A 418 -1.27 -11.90 26.14
N ILE A 419 -2.17 -12.87 26.32
CA ILE A 419 -3.58 -12.80 25.91
C ILE A 419 -4.45 -12.21 27.02
N LEU A 420 -4.10 -12.43 28.30
CA LEU A 420 -4.90 -11.99 29.44
C LEU A 420 -5.31 -10.51 29.40
N PRO A 421 -4.43 -9.55 29.04
CA PRO A 421 -4.82 -8.15 28.95
C PRO A 421 -5.97 -7.89 27.96
N GLY A 422 -5.99 -8.59 26.83
CA GLY A 422 -7.08 -8.52 25.85
C GLY A 422 -8.41 -9.05 26.40
N LEU A 423 -8.39 -10.15 27.17
CA LEU A 423 -9.58 -10.66 27.82
C LEU A 423 -10.10 -9.72 28.92
N LEU A 424 -9.20 -9.06 29.67
CA LEU A 424 -9.59 -8.03 30.64
C LEU A 424 -10.20 -6.81 29.96
N GLU A 425 -9.68 -6.42 28.79
CA GLU A 425 -10.28 -5.36 27.97
C GLU A 425 -11.70 -5.75 27.50
N ASN A 426 -11.91 -7.02 27.11
CA ASN A 426 -13.24 -7.50 26.75
C ASN A 426 -14.22 -7.40 27.92
N LEU A 427 -13.82 -7.80 29.13
CA LEU A 427 -14.64 -7.63 30.35
C LEU A 427 -14.95 -6.15 30.61
N SER A 428 -13.97 -5.27 30.43
CA SER A 428 -14.14 -3.82 30.58
C SER A 428 -15.17 -3.25 29.61
N LYS A 429 -15.17 -3.71 28.37
CA LYS A 429 -16.14 -3.28 27.34
C LYS A 429 -17.55 -3.85 27.56
N ASN A 430 -17.66 -4.97 28.29
CA ASN A 430 -18.91 -5.69 28.54
C ASN A 430 -19.40 -5.59 30.00
N ILE A 431 -19.05 -4.52 30.71
CA ILE A 431 -19.48 -4.31 32.12
C ILE A 431 -20.99 -4.17 32.32
N HIS A 432 -21.76 -3.96 31.26
CA HIS A 432 -23.20 -3.86 31.27
C HIS A 432 -23.92 -5.20 31.11
N GLU A 433 -23.18 -6.22 30.71
CA GLU A 433 -23.71 -7.58 30.55
C GLU A 433 -23.81 -8.30 31.89
N SER A 434 -24.65 -9.35 31.93
CA SER A 434 -24.89 -10.13 33.15
C SER A 434 -23.67 -10.96 33.55
N TYR A 435 -23.49 -11.14 34.85
CA TYR A 435 -22.47 -12.03 35.42
C TYR A 435 -23.06 -13.40 35.82
N PRO A 436 -22.30 -14.52 35.79
CA PRO A 436 -20.85 -14.59 35.54
C PRO A 436 -20.48 -14.39 34.09
N GLN A 437 -19.35 -13.67 33.80
CA GLN A 437 -18.73 -13.60 32.49
C GLN A 437 -17.49 -14.48 32.50
N LYS A 438 -17.44 -15.49 31.65
CA LYS A 438 -16.36 -16.45 31.53
C LYS A 438 -15.86 -16.47 30.12
N LEU A 439 -14.64 -15.96 29.88
CA LEU A 439 -14.05 -15.83 28.56
C LEU A 439 -12.75 -16.60 28.46
N PHE A 440 -12.48 -17.15 27.27
CA PHE A 440 -11.16 -17.74 26.97
C PHE A 440 -10.75 -17.37 25.54
N GLU A 441 -9.45 -17.44 25.29
CA GLU A 441 -8.88 -17.29 23.95
C GLU A 441 -7.70 -18.23 23.79
N THR A 442 -7.64 -18.91 22.64
CA THR A 442 -6.43 -19.57 22.16
C THR A 442 -5.81 -18.71 21.06
N GLY A 443 -4.51 -18.41 21.17
CA GLY A 443 -3.88 -17.52 20.21
C GLY A 443 -2.35 -17.54 20.29
N VAL A 444 -1.73 -16.79 19.39
CA VAL A 444 -0.28 -16.64 19.38
C VAL A 444 0.11 -15.41 20.18
N VAL A 445 1.16 -15.55 20.99
CA VAL A 445 1.88 -14.48 21.68
C VAL A 445 3.31 -14.40 21.14
N PHE A 446 3.91 -13.22 21.24
CA PHE A 446 5.18 -12.90 20.60
C PHE A 446 6.21 -12.46 21.61
N THR A 447 7.43 -13.01 21.53
CA THR A 447 8.57 -12.58 22.33
C THR A 447 9.77 -12.24 21.46
N LYS A 448 10.65 -11.36 21.94
CA LYS A 448 11.87 -10.99 21.21
C LYS A 448 12.71 -12.22 20.84
N GLY A 449 13.24 -12.21 19.63
CA GLY A 449 14.11 -13.23 19.05
C GLY A 449 14.54 -12.85 17.64
N HIS A 450 15.43 -13.64 17.04
CA HIS A 450 15.81 -13.52 15.66
C HIS A 450 15.75 -14.91 14.99
N PRO A 451 14.62 -15.27 14.34
CA PRO A 451 13.37 -14.48 14.16
C PRO A 451 12.61 -14.26 15.48
N ILE A 452 11.55 -13.39 15.45
CA ILE A 452 10.62 -13.22 16.57
C ILE A 452 10.04 -14.59 16.93
N ASN A 453 10.00 -14.92 18.23
CA ASN A 453 9.43 -16.17 18.71
C ASN A 453 7.91 -16.07 18.76
N GLU A 454 7.24 -17.05 18.20
CA GLU A 454 5.79 -17.21 18.22
C GLU A 454 5.41 -18.42 19.10
N THR A 455 4.50 -18.21 20.03
CA THR A 455 4.10 -19.26 20.97
C THR A 455 2.58 -19.36 21.03
N VAL A 456 2.03 -20.54 20.81
CA VAL A 456 0.59 -20.79 20.97
C VAL A 456 0.28 -20.89 22.46
N THR A 457 -0.70 -20.11 22.90
CA THR A 457 -1.05 -19.93 24.33
C THR A 457 -2.56 -20.00 24.47
N ILE A 458 -3.05 -20.49 25.58
CA ILE A 458 -4.44 -20.35 26.02
C ILE A 458 -4.50 -19.50 27.26
N SER A 459 -5.45 -18.57 27.28
CA SER A 459 -5.80 -17.78 28.45
C SER A 459 -7.29 -17.85 28.72
N CYS A 460 -7.67 -17.73 29.98
CA CYS A 460 -9.07 -17.53 30.35
C CYS A 460 -9.23 -16.62 31.56
N VAL A 461 -10.40 -16.01 31.66
CA VAL A 461 -10.84 -15.21 32.81
C VAL A 461 -12.25 -15.61 33.24
N SER A 462 -12.46 -15.67 34.56
CA SER A 462 -13.77 -15.86 35.20
C SER A 462 -14.07 -14.63 36.06
N ALA A 463 -15.13 -13.91 35.74
CA ALA A 463 -15.52 -12.66 36.39
C ALA A 463 -16.90 -12.79 37.03
N HIS A 464 -16.95 -12.82 38.36
CA HIS A 464 -18.17 -12.79 39.19
C HIS A 464 -17.82 -12.61 40.67
N LYS A 465 -18.82 -12.31 41.50
CA LYS A 465 -18.64 -11.95 42.93
C LYS A 465 -17.90 -12.99 43.77
N ASP A 466 -18.05 -14.28 43.45
CA ASP A 466 -17.52 -15.40 44.24
C ASP A 466 -16.30 -16.09 43.59
N THR A 467 -15.77 -15.54 42.50
CA THR A 467 -14.59 -16.11 41.82
C THR A 467 -13.37 -16.11 42.73
N ASN A 468 -12.55 -17.17 42.66
CA ASN A 468 -11.40 -17.33 43.52
C ASN A 468 -10.34 -18.24 42.89
N PHE A 469 -9.17 -18.32 43.55
CA PHE A 469 -8.05 -19.14 43.10
C PHE A 469 -8.41 -20.63 42.95
N THR A 470 -9.25 -21.18 43.86
CA THR A 470 -9.63 -22.61 43.82
C THR A 470 -10.47 -22.93 42.60
N GLU A 471 -11.45 -22.05 42.25
CA GLU A 471 -12.27 -22.22 41.08
C GLU A 471 -11.41 -22.24 39.80
N ILE A 472 -10.59 -21.22 39.59
CA ILE A 472 -9.81 -21.10 38.34
C ILE A 472 -8.74 -22.18 38.22
N LYS A 473 -8.13 -22.60 39.32
CA LYS A 473 -7.22 -23.74 39.35
C LYS A 473 -7.92 -25.05 38.99
N SER A 474 -9.14 -25.27 39.49
CA SER A 474 -9.95 -26.46 39.17
C SER A 474 -10.28 -26.51 37.67
N ILE A 475 -10.62 -25.38 37.09
CA ILE A 475 -10.88 -25.24 35.63
C ILE A 475 -9.62 -25.61 34.83
N LEU A 476 -8.46 -25.06 35.20
CA LEU A 476 -7.18 -25.38 34.55
C LEU A 476 -6.86 -26.88 34.64
N GLN A 477 -7.03 -27.47 35.84
CA GLN A 477 -6.79 -28.92 36.04
C GLN A 477 -7.75 -29.78 35.21
N SER A 478 -9.03 -29.36 35.12
CA SER A 478 -10.04 -30.06 34.33
C SER A 478 -9.71 -29.98 32.83
N LEU A 479 -9.30 -28.82 32.34
CA LEU A 479 -8.86 -28.64 30.96
C LEU A 479 -7.72 -29.60 30.60
N LEU A 480 -6.61 -29.53 31.32
CA LEU A 480 -5.41 -30.31 31.03
C LEU A 480 -5.65 -31.82 31.16
N LYS A 481 -6.45 -32.25 32.15
CA LYS A 481 -6.77 -33.65 32.33
C LYS A 481 -7.71 -34.20 31.26
N THR A 482 -8.73 -33.43 30.89
CA THR A 482 -9.75 -33.89 29.92
C THR A 482 -9.20 -33.89 28.50
N ASP A 483 -8.46 -32.85 28.12
CA ASP A 483 -7.91 -32.74 26.75
C ASP A 483 -6.73 -33.68 26.49
N SER A 484 -5.75 -33.69 27.39
CA SER A 484 -4.46 -34.32 27.13
C SER A 484 -4.04 -35.35 28.18
N GLY A 485 -4.86 -35.64 29.20
CA GLY A 485 -4.52 -36.53 30.32
C GLY A 485 -3.39 -35.98 31.23
N ILE A 486 -3.03 -34.73 31.06
CA ILE A 486 -1.92 -34.08 31.74
C ILE A 486 -2.32 -33.68 33.16
N THR A 487 -1.45 -33.99 34.11
CA THR A 487 -1.57 -33.53 35.50
C THR A 487 -0.57 -32.42 35.76
N CYS A 488 -1.05 -31.24 36.16
CA CYS A 488 -0.20 -30.12 36.54
C CYS A 488 -0.02 -30.03 38.08
N LYS A 489 1.12 -29.48 38.49
CA LYS A 489 1.39 -29.00 39.84
C LYS A 489 1.41 -27.47 39.83
N THR A 490 1.18 -26.89 41.01
CA THR A 490 1.24 -25.43 41.18
C THR A 490 2.15 -25.11 42.37
N ASN A 491 3.09 -24.19 42.16
CA ASN A 491 3.95 -23.63 43.20
C ASN A 491 3.57 -22.17 43.45
N ALA A 492 3.59 -21.73 44.70
CA ALA A 492 3.37 -20.32 45.03
C ALA A 492 4.36 -19.44 44.26
N SER A 493 3.86 -18.39 43.65
CA SER A 493 4.63 -17.47 42.78
C SER A 493 4.12 -16.06 42.95
N THR A 494 4.84 -15.10 42.36
CA THR A 494 4.42 -13.72 42.26
C THR A 494 4.40 -13.30 40.78
N HIS A 495 3.35 -12.57 40.38
CA HIS A 495 3.25 -12.03 39.02
C HIS A 495 2.53 -10.67 39.07
N PRO A 496 2.98 -9.65 38.38
CA PRO A 496 2.45 -8.28 38.51
C PRO A 496 0.93 -8.16 38.29
N LEU A 497 0.39 -8.98 37.40
CA LEU A 497 -1.03 -8.99 37.03
C LEU A 497 -1.94 -9.61 38.11
N PHE A 498 -1.39 -10.40 39.03
CA PHE A 498 -2.15 -11.17 40.00
C PHE A 498 -1.89 -10.74 41.43
N THR A 499 -2.85 -11.01 42.31
CA THR A 499 -2.79 -10.74 43.74
C THR A 499 -1.69 -11.56 44.42
N SER A 500 -0.83 -10.91 45.19
CA SER A 500 0.21 -11.58 45.99
C SER A 500 -0.40 -12.58 46.98
N GLY A 501 0.18 -13.78 47.09
CA GLY A 501 -0.33 -14.86 47.90
C GLY A 501 -1.53 -15.63 47.33
N ARG A 502 -2.05 -15.19 46.15
CA ARG A 502 -3.13 -15.85 45.42
C ARG A 502 -2.75 -16.10 43.95
N THR A 503 -1.47 -16.34 43.74
CA THR A 503 -0.84 -16.58 42.43
C THR A 503 0.02 -17.83 42.53
N ALA A 504 -0.03 -18.66 41.50
CA ALA A 504 0.84 -19.80 41.37
C ALA A 504 1.38 -19.97 39.96
N GLU A 505 2.61 -20.41 39.88
CA GLU A 505 3.21 -20.93 38.66
C GLU A 505 2.63 -22.31 38.36
N VAL A 506 2.35 -22.60 37.11
CA VAL A 506 1.84 -23.90 36.64
C VAL A 506 3.00 -24.73 36.11
N LEU A 507 3.16 -25.93 36.66
CA LEU A 507 4.23 -26.85 36.30
C LEU A 507 3.67 -28.15 35.71
N VAL A 508 4.20 -28.51 34.54
CA VAL A 508 3.97 -29.82 33.90
C VAL A 508 5.31 -30.51 33.70
N SER A 509 5.43 -31.73 34.20
CA SER A 509 6.70 -32.48 34.15
C SER A 509 7.90 -31.72 34.72
N GLY A 510 7.66 -30.85 35.72
CA GLY A 510 8.69 -30.02 36.34
C GLY A 510 9.10 -28.76 35.58
N LYS A 511 8.50 -28.49 34.40
CA LYS A 511 8.73 -27.27 33.62
C LYS A 511 7.60 -26.27 33.85
N SER A 512 7.93 -24.99 33.96
CA SER A 512 6.97 -23.90 34.01
C SER A 512 6.29 -23.73 32.64
N VAL A 513 4.95 -23.76 32.66
CA VAL A 513 4.15 -23.59 31.44
C VAL A 513 3.22 -22.39 31.50
N GLY A 514 3.17 -21.67 32.62
CA GLY A 514 2.34 -20.47 32.74
C GLY A 514 1.98 -20.14 34.20
N VAL A 515 0.93 -19.34 34.34
CA VAL A 515 0.51 -18.76 35.63
C VAL A 515 -1.01 -18.86 35.80
N VAL A 516 -1.44 -18.99 37.07
CA VAL A 516 -2.86 -19.00 37.48
C VAL A 516 -3.03 -18.18 38.75
N GLY A 517 -4.12 -17.41 38.88
CA GLY A 517 -4.34 -16.59 40.07
C GLY A 517 -5.62 -15.76 40.06
N GLU A 518 -5.79 -14.97 41.10
CA GLU A 518 -6.78 -13.91 41.21
C GLU A 518 -6.17 -12.61 40.71
N ILE A 519 -6.86 -11.90 39.82
CA ILE A 519 -6.36 -10.64 39.25
C ILE A 519 -6.23 -9.58 40.34
N ASP A 520 -5.13 -8.84 40.35
CA ASP A 520 -4.84 -7.79 41.31
C ASP A 520 -5.89 -6.67 41.27
N GLN A 521 -6.30 -6.16 42.44
CA GLN A 521 -7.35 -5.14 42.51
C GLN A 521 -7.02 -3.87 41.73
N GLN A 522 -5.77 -3.44 41.74
CA GLN A 522 -5.37 -2.26 40.97
C GLN A 522 -5.48 -2.48 39.45
N VAL A 523 -5.22 -3.70 38.98
CA VAL A 523 -5.43 -4.08 37.57
C VAL A 523 -6.93 -4.05 37.25
N ILE A 524 -7.78 -4.61 38.10
CA ILE A 524 -9.24 -4.56 37.98
C ILE A 524 -9.72 -3.09 37.87
N ASP A 525 -9.23 -2.20 38.74
CA ASP A 525 -9.56 -0.79 38.76
C ASP A 525 -9.07 -0.07 37.50
N ASN A 526 -7.86 -0.38 37.00
CA ASN A 526 -7.32 0.19 35.76
C ASN A 526 -8.20 -0.14 34.54
N PHE A 527 -8.73 -1.37 34.47
CA PHE A 527 -9.68 -1.81 33.45
C PHE A 527 -11.13 -1.41 33.75
N LYS A 528 -11.42 -0.78 34.91
CA LYS A 528 -12.77 -0.38 35.35
C LYS A 528 -13.76 -1.54 35.44
N ILE A 529 -13.28 -2.74 35.74
CA ILE A 529 -14.10 -3.92 35.96
C ILE A 529 -14.73 -3.82 37.36
N ARG A 530 -15.96 -4.30 37.54
CA ARG A 530 -16.77 -4.05 38.75
C ARG A 530 -16.86 -5.24 39.71
N VAL A 531 -16.30 -6.37 39.32
CA VAL A 531 -16.34 -7.63 40.11
C VAL A 531 -14.95 -8.22 40.17
N PRO A 532 -14.67 -9.09 41.16
CA PRO A 532 -13.45 -9.88 41.17
C PRO A 532 -13.27 -10.70 39.91
N VAL A 533 -12.01 -10.90 39.49
CA VAL A 533 -11.63 -11.69 38.32
C VAL A 533 -10.56 -12.68 38.73
N SER A 534 -10.67 -13.92 38.28
CA SER A 534 -9.60 -14.91 38.34
C SER A 534 -9.27 -15.40 36.93
N GLY A 535 -8.04 -15.82 36.66
CA GLY A 535 -7.63 -16.27 35.35
C GLY A 535 -6.36 -17.10 35.33
N PHE A 536 -6.07 -17.69 34.19
CA PHE A 536 -4.78 -18.32 33.92
C PHE A 536 -4.34 -18.04 32.49
N GLU A 537 -3.05 -18.18 32.28
CA GLU A 537 -2.43 -18.19 30.93
C GLU A 537 -1.37 -19.28 30.92
N ILE A 538 -1.48 -20.20 29.94
CA ILE A 538 -0.52 -21.30 29.76
C ILE A 538 -0.09 -21.46 28.32
N ILE A 539 1.19 -21.76 28.13
CA ILE A 539 1.80 -22.06 26.85
C ILE A 539 1.40 -23.47 26.42
N LEU A 540 0.90 -23.61 25.20
CA LEU A 540 0.53 -24.88 24.58
C LEU A 540 1.66 -25.45 23.71
N THR A 541 2.49 -24.60 23.11
CA THR A 541 3.68 -25.01 22.34
C THR A 541 4.67 -25.75 23.25
N GLY A 542 5.13 -26.91 22.81
CA GLY A 542 5.99 -27.78 23.62
C GLY A 542 5.27 -28.52 24.78
N LEU A 543 3.97 -28.29 24.98
CA LEU A 543 3.14 -28.99 25.95
C LEU A 543 2.16 -29.95 25.27
N ILE A 544 1.47 -29.48 24.24
CA ILE A 544 0.43 -30.21 23.50
C ILE A 544 0.83 -30.36 22.03
N PHE A 545 1.69 -29.48 21.52
CA PHE A 545 2.28 -29.50 20.18
C PHE A 545 3.80 -29.55 20.29
N ASP A 546 4.45 -30.22 19.35
CA ASP A 546 5.91 -30.20 19.18
C ASP A 546 6.39 -28.87 18.59
#